data_028f58e7a9236efac9a800f6a6f2bd0a
#
_entry.id   028f58e7a9236efac9a800f6a6f2bd0a
#
_cell.length_a   1.000
_cell.length_b   1.000
_cell.length_c   1.000
_cell.angle_alpha   90.00
_cell.angle_beta   90.00
_cell.angle_gamma   90.00
#
_symmetry.space_group_name_H-M   'P 1'
#
loop_
_entity.id
_entity.type
_entity.pdbx_description
1 polymer ?
#
loop_
_entity_poly.entity_id
_entity_poly.type
_entity_poly.pdbx_seq_one_letter_code
_entity_poly.pdbx_strand_id
1 'polypeptide(L)' 'MVDFEWKDAENGTFYFFKKDDGLIVGQVWNYAHTKIFGAKIPIVPNEEKLLGQYVNVDFAKKSVERYWEIQSRTLLENQ' A
#
# COMPACT_ATOMS: atom_id res chain seq x y z
N MET A 1 -7.16 13.51 11.32
CA MET A 1 -7.08 12.80 10.04
C MET A 1 -5.64 12.39 9.77
N VAL A 2 -5.40 11.14 9.42
CA VAL A 2 -4.06 10.65 9.14
C VAL A 2 -3.73 10.91 7.67
N ASP A 3 -2.60 11.56 7.43
CA ASP A 3 -2.14 11.82 6.07
C ASP A 3 -1.16 10.74 5.64
N PHE A 4 -1.31 10.29 4.41
CA PHE A 4 -0.43 9.31 3.81
C PHE A 4 0.25 9.90 2.59
N GLU A 5 1.38 9.34 2.23
CA GLU A 5 2.13 9.78 1.07
C GLU A 5 2.83 8.59 0.42
N TRP A 6 2.98 8.66 -0.90
CA TRP A 6 3.75 7.69 -1.66
C TRP A 6 5.18 8.16 -1.82
N LYS A 7 6.12 7.26 -1.66
CA LYS A 7 7.52 7.53 -1.93
C LYS A 7 8.01 6.54 -2.98
N ASP A 8 8.60 7.09 -4.05
CA ASP A 8 9.19 6.30 -5.12
C ASP A 8 10.58 5.88 -4.68
N ALA A 9 10.78 4.58 -4.49
CA ALA A 9 12.08 4.02 -4.20
C ALA A 9 12.70 3.50 -5.51
N GLU A 10 13.98 3.26 -5.51
CA GLU A 10 14.66 2.75 -6.69
C GLU A 10 14.15 1.35 -7.03
N ASN A 11 14.37 0.92 -8.28
CA ASN A 11 14.04 -0.42 -8.76
C ASN A 11 12.54 -0.71 -8.88
N GLY A 12 11.73 0.32 -9.11
CA GLY A 12 10.30 0.12 -9.37
C GLY A 12 9.50 -0.25 -8.13
N THR A 13 9.97 0.12 -6.96
CA THR A 13 9.26 -0.10 -5.70
C THR A 13 8.72 1.22 -5.20
N PHE A 14 7.50 1.19 -4.66
CA PHE A 14 6.82 2.36 -4.12
C PHE A 14 6.35 2.05 -2.71
N TYR A 15 6.56 2.99 -1.79
CA TYR A 15 6.13 2.83 -0.40
C TYR A 15 5.05 3.83 -0.05
N PHE A 16 4.01 3.35 0.61
CA PHE A 16 2.93 4.16 1.15
C PHE A 16 3.14 4.28 2.65
N PHE A 17 3.25 5.50 3.15
CA PHE A 17 3.60 5.70 4.56
C PHE A 17 2.78 6.81 5.19
N LYS A 18 2.69 6.75 6.51
CA LYS A 18 2.06 7.82 7.30
C LYS A 18 3.04 8.97 7.44
N LYS A 19 2.59 10.18 7.17
CA LYS A 19 3.44 11.35 7.31
C LYS A 19 3.81 11.65 8.77
N ASP A 20 2.94 11.29 9.70
CA ASP A 20 3.13 11.61 11.12
C ASP A 20 4.37 10.95 11.70
N ASP A 21 4.54 9.66 11.49
CA ASP A 21 5.60 8.88 12.10
C ASP A 21 6.51 8.17 11.10
N GLY A 22 6.23 8.31 9.82
CA GLY A 22 7.01 7.68 8.77
C GLY A 22 6.81 6.17 8.66
N LEU A 23 5.80 5.63 9.34
CA LEU A 23 5.56 4.20 9.31
C LEU A 23 5.07 3.76 7.94
N ILE A 24 5.74 2.76 7.36
CA ILE A 24 5.35 2.20 6.07
C ILE A 24 4.12 1.32 6.26
N VAL A 25 3.04 1.64 5.53
CA VAL A 25 1.77 0.95 5.66
C VAL A 25 1.32 0.29 4.37
N GLY A 26 2.13 0.37 3.34
CA GLY A 26 1.83 -0.31 2.08
C GLY A 26 3.05 -0.34 1.18
N GLN A 27 3.06 -1.27 0.24
CA GLN A 27 4.16 -1.40 -0.71
C GLN A 27 3.61 -1.89 -2.05
N VAL A 28 4.11 -1.28 -3.11
CA VAL A 28 3.85 -1.72 -4.48
C VAL A 28 5.21 -1.95 -5.13
N TRP A 29 5.35 -3.07 -5.84
CA TRP A 29 6.61 -3.39 -6.51
C TRP A 29 6.34 -3.96 -7.90
N ASN A 30 7.33 -3.85 -8.76
CA ASN A 30 7.28 -4.44 -10.10
C ASN A 30 7.99 -5.79 -10.08
N TYR A 31 7.32 -6.82 -10.60
CA TYR A 31 7.97 -8.12 -10.78
C TYR A 31 9.00 -7.98 -11.90
N ALA A 32 10.23 -8.40 -11.63
CA ALA A 32 11.34 -8.22 -12.55
C ALA A 32 11.03 -8.70 -13.96
N HIS A 33 11.37 -7.88 -14.95
CA HIS A 33 11.20 -8.17 -16.37
C HIS A 33 9.75 -8.37 -16.80
N THR A 34 8.78 -7.88 -16.04
CA THR A 34 7.37 -7.98 -16.40
C THR A 34 6.70 -6.62 -16.31
N LYS A 35 5.44 -6.56 -16.76
CA LYS A 35 4.61 -5.37 -16.60
C LYS A 35 3.60 -5.58 -15.46
N ILE A 36 3.91 -6.49 -14.55
CA ILE A 36 3.01 -6.82 -13.44
C ILE A 36 3.52 -6.18 -12.16
N PHE A 37 2.60 -5.59 -11.42
CA PHE A 37 2.88 -4.95 -10.12
C PHE A 37 2.17 -5.71 -9.02
N GLY A 38 2.87 -5.93 -7.91
CA GLY A 38 2.26 -6.50 -6.73
C GLY A 38 1.96 -5.40 -5.72
N ALA A 39 1.01 -5.64 -4.85
CA ALA A 39 0.66 -4.72 -3.77
C ALA A 39 0.48 -5.51 -2.49
N LYS A 40 1.01 -5.00 -1.39
CA LYS A 40 0.90 -5.65 -0.09
C LYS A 40 0.78 -4.63 1.03
N ILE A 41 0.22 -5.09 2.14
CA ILE A 41 0.06 -4.31 3.36
C ILE A 41 0.82 -5.03 4.47
N PRO A 42 1.80 -4.39 5.13
CA PRO A 42 2.39 -4.95 6.34
C PRO A 42 1.40 -4.76 7.49
N ILE A 43 0.90 -5.85 8.05
CA ILE A 43 -0.14 -5.79 9.09
C ILE A 43 0.48 -5.77 10.49
N VAL A 44 1.40 -6.69 10.75
CA VAL A 44 2.12 -6.78 12.02
C VAL A 44 3.51 -7.29 11.73
N PRO A 45 4.45 -7.21 12.69
CA PRO A 45 5.79 -7.75 12.45
C PRO A 45 5.70 -9.18 11.94
N ASN A 46 6.32 -9.43 10.81
CA ASN A 46 6.42 -10.74 10.17
C ASN A 46 5.16 -11.20 9.46
N GLU A 47 4.13 -10.36 9.34
CA GLU A 47 2.93 -10.71 8.56
C GLU A 47 2.69 -9.65 7.49
N GLU A 48 2.25 -10.12 6.32
CA GLU A 48 1.94 -9.26 5.19
C GLU A 48 0.63 -9.73 4.57
N LYS A 49 -0.18 -8.79 4.11
CA LYS A 49 -1.39 -9.11 3.37
C LYS A 49 -1.19 -8.74 1.91
N LEU A 50 -1.14 -9.74 1.04
CA LEU A 50 -1.10 -9.50 -0.40
C LEU A 50 -2.46 -9.04 -0.89
N LEU A 51 -2.49 -7.92 -1.60
CA LEU A 51 -3.73 -7.38 -2.16
C LEU A 51 -4.01 -7.93 -3.54
N GLY A 52 -2.98 -8.23 -4.32
CA GLY A 52 -3.16 -8.78 -5.64
C GLY A 52 -2.05 -8.39 -6.60
N GLN A 53 -2.27 -8.69 -7.87
CA GLN A 53 -1.36 -8.37 -8.95
C GLN A 53 -2.10 -7.51 -9.96
N TYR A 54 -1.41 -6.53 -10.51
CA TYR A 54 -2.02 -5.53 -11.39
C TYR A 54 -1.12 -5.28 -12.58
N VAL A 55 -1.71 -4.96 -13.73
CA VAL A 55 -0.96 -4.65 -14.94
C VAL A 55 -0.57 -3.17 -15.03
N ASN A 56 -0.98 -2.38 -14.04
CA ASN A 56 -0.78 -0.94 -14.04
C ASN A 56 -0.42 -0.48 -12.62
N VAL A 57 0.63 0.32 -12.49
CA VAL A 57 1.09 0.79 -11.20
C VAL A 57 0.03 1.62 -10.47
N ASP A 58 -0.75 2.40 -11.21
CA ASP A 58 -1.78 3.22 -10.61
C ASP A 58 -2.87 2.38 -9.96
N PHE A 59 -3.26 1.29 -10.59
CA PHE A 59 -4.23 0.37 -10.01
C PHE A 59 -3.68 -0.31 -8.76
N ALA A 60 -2.39 -0.67 -8.78
CA ALA A 60 -1.75 -1.26 -7.60
C ALA A 60 -1.74 -0.27 -6.45
N LYS A 61 -1.38 0.99 -6.70
CA LYS A 61 -1.40 2.03 -5.68
C LYS A 61 -2.80 2.27 -5.14
N LYS A 62 -3.79 2.31 -6.04
CA LYS A 62 -5.19 2.51 -5.61
C LYS A 62 -5.68 1.39 -4.72
N SER A 63 -5.23 0.16 -4.94
CA SER A 63 -5.64 -0.96 -4.09
C SER A 63 -5.16 -0.75 -2.65
N VAL A 64 -3.94 -0.23 -2.48
CA VAL A 64 -3.39 0.07 -1.15
C VAL A 64 -4.17 1.21 -0.49
N GLU A 65 -4.40 2.29 -1.25
CA GLU A 65 -5.14 3.45 -0.75
C GLU A 65 -6.56 3.05 -0.34
N ARG A 66 -7.22 2.26 -1.16
CA ARG A 66 -8.58 1.81 -0.89
C ARG A 66 -8.65 0.90 0.34
N TYR A 67 -7.65 0.06 0.53
CA TYR A 67 -7.58 -0.78 1.72
C TYR A 67 -7.65 0.08 2.98
N TRP A 68 -6.81 1.12 3.05
CA TRP A 68 -6.77 1.99 4.23
C TRP A 68 -8.02 2.85 4.37
N GLU A 69 -8.61 3.26 3.25
CA GLU A 69 -9.88 4.00 3.27
C GLU A 69 -10.99 3.16 3.89
N ILE A 70 -11.09 1.89 3.50
CA ILE A 70 -12.10 0.98 4.02
C ILE A 70 -11.86 0.70 5.50
N GLN A 71 -10.62 0.49 5.90
CA GLN A 71 -10.29 0.26 7.31
C GLN A 71 -10.65 1.46 8.18
N SER A 72 -10.39 2.65 7.69
CA SER A 72 -10.75 3.88 8.42
C SER A 72 -12.26 3.99 8.61
N ARG A 73 -13.03 3.68 7.57
CA ARG A 73 -14.50 3.71 7.66
C ARG A 73 -15.01 2.68 8.65
N THR A 74 -14.47 1.47 8.61
CA THR A 74 -14.89 0.41 9.52
C THR A 74 -14.66 0.81 10.97
N LEU A 75 -13.50 1.41 11.26
CA LEU A 75 -13.21 1.88 12.61
C LEU A 75 -14.18 2.96 13.06
N LEU A 76 -14.56 3.88 12.18
CA LEU A 76 -15.51 4.93 12.49
C LEU A 76 -16.91 4.38 12.71
N GLU A 77 -17.32 3.40 11.91
CA GLU A 77 -18.65 2.81 12.01
C GLU A 77 -18.83 1.98 13.28
N ASN A 78 -17.74 1.43 13.80
CA ASN A 78 -17.79 0.60 15.01
C ASN A 78 -17.69 1.41 16.30
N GLN A 79 -17.59 2.71 16.20
CA GLN A 79 -17.63 3.60 17.34
C GLN A 79 -19.01 4.20 17.51
#